data_2850562c1e723662074a8e84a6ca8974
#
_entry.id   2850562c1e723662074a8e84a6ca8974
#
_cell.length_a   1.000
_cell.length_b   1.000
_cell.length_c   1.000
_cell.angle_alpha   90.00
_cell.angle_beta   90.00
_cell.angle_gamma   90.00
#
_symmetry.space_group_name_H-M   'P 1'
#
loop_
_entity.id
_entity.type
_entity.pdbx_description
1 polymer ?
#
loop_
_entity_poly.entity_id
_entity_poly.type
_entity_poly.pdbx_seq_one_letter_code
_entity_poly.pdbx_strand_id
1 'polypeptide(L)'
;MENKKAGVMACMRGVLRFMKPYRGKAVLALLMVVVSQLTFALNPSVEGLITSQLSDDAVDIINGVSGAHVHFDIILRIMLVLLGLYLLKTVSQLITAFCLTDAIQGTMHDLRNALQQKIQRLPVRYFDDHPFGDVLSRVTNDVDALSNALQQTLTRVVGAVPVSYTHLTLPTIRLV
;
A
#
# COMPACT_ATOMS: atom_id res chain seq x y z
N MET A 1 13.46 28.19 8.88
CA MET A 1 13.02 26.80 8.69
C MET A 1 11.66 26.51 9.32
N GLU A 2 11.32 27.13 10.42
CA GLU A 2 10.07 26.92 11.18
C GLU A 2 8.79 27.36 10.42
N ASN A 3 8.85 28.48 9.72
CA ASN A 3 7.73 29.03 8.95
C ASN A 3 7.32 28.14 7.75
N LYS A 4 8.26 27.41 7.17
CA LYS A 4 8.00 26.47 6.07
C LYS A 4 7.29 25.19 6.56
N LYS A 5 7.62 24.73 7.78
CA LYS A 5 6.95 23.58 8.43
C LYS A 5 5.51 23.90 8.82
N ALA A 6 5.27 25.11 9.31
CA ALA A 6 3.91 25.58 9.66
C ALA A 6 3.00 25.65 8.41
N GLY A 7 3.51 26.11 7.28
CA GLY A 7 2.77 26.15 6.01
C GLY A 7 2.44 24.75 5.46
N VAL A 8 3.38 23.80 5.52
CA VAL A 8 3.15 22.41 5.12
C VAL A 8 2.11 21.74 6.00
N MET A 9 2.17 21.97 7.32
CA MET A 9 1.22 21.38 8.27
C MET A 9 -0.21 21.94 8.11
N ALA A 10 -0.33 23.22 7.78
CA ALA A 10 -1.61 23.84 7.45
C ALA A 10 -2.20 23.29 6.14
N CYS A 11 -1.37 23.10 5.12
CA CYS A 11 -1.77 22.49 3.85
C CYS A 11 -2.21 21.02 4.05
N MET A 12 -1.46 20.21 4.79
CA MET A 12 -1.84 18.84 5.13
C MET A 12 -3.17 18.78 5.88
N ARG A 13 -3.38 19.66 6.85
CA ARG A 13 -4.64 19.72 7.59
C ARG A 13 -5.82 20.08 6.68
N GLY A 14 -5.60 20.94 5.69
CA GLY A 14 -6.58 21.27 4.64
C GLY A 14 -6.97 20.04 3.84
N VAL A 15 -6.00 19.29 3.30
CA VAL A 15 -6.23 18.08 2.53
C VAL A 15 -6.93 17.00 3.37
N LEU A 16 -6.50 16.79 4.61
CA LEU A 16 -7.13 15.85 5.54
C LEU A 16 -8.60 16.18 5.83
N ARG A 17 -8.97 17.46 5.77
CA ARG A 17 -10.38 17.88 5.91
C ARG A 17 -11.23 17.38 4.73
N PHE A 18 -10.71 17.42 3.52
CA PHE A 18 -11.38 16.89 2.33
C PHE A 18 -11.39 15.35 2.28
N MET A 19 -10.45 14.68 2.96
CA MET A 19 -10.47 13.24 3.12
C MET A 19 -11.52 12.71 4.10
N LYS A 20 -12.14 13.58 4.93
CA LYS A 20 -13.13 13.13 5.93
C LYS A 20 -14.26 12.25 5.38
N PRO A 21 -14.89 12.54 4.23
CA PRO A 21 -15.95 11.69 3.68
C PRO A 21 -15.45 10.29 3.31
N TYR A 22 -14.19 10.17 2.91
CA TYR A 22 -13.56 8.94 2.41
C TYR A 22 -12.80 8.15 3.48
N ARG A 23 -12.84 8.58 4.74
CA ARG A 23 -12.10 7.95 5.85
C ARG A 23 -12.41 6.47 6.03
N GLY A 24 -13.65 6.02 5.76
CA GLY A 24 -14.02 4.61 5.83
C GLY A 24 -13.24 3.76 4.84
N LYS A 25 -13.10 4.23 3.60
CA LYS A 25 -12.29 3.58 2.55
C LYS A 25 -10.80 3.60 2.90
N ALA A 26 -10.30 4.71 3.45
CA ALA A 26 -8.92 4.82 3.90
C ALA A 26 -8.60 3.86 5.06
N VAL A 27 -9.50 3.73 6.03
CA VAL A 27 -9.36 2.77 7.14
C VAL A 27 -9.42 1.34 6.64
N LEU A 28 -10.36 1.02 5.73
CA LEU A 28 -10.44 -0.31 5.11
C LEU A 28 -9.16 -0.64 4.35
N ALA A 29 -8.64 0.29 3.57
CA ALA A 29 -7.36 0.11 2.88
C ALA A 29 -6.22 -0.17 3.86
N LEU A 30 -6.13 0.59 4.96
CA LEU A 30 -5.11 0.38 5.99
C LEU A 30 -5.22 -1.03 6.62
N LEU A 31 -6.43 -1.48 6.95
CA LEU A 31 -6.66 -2.83 7.48
C LEU A 31 -6.21 -3.91 6.48
N MET A 32 -6.57 -3.74 5.19
CA MET A 32 -6.16 -4.69 4.15
C MET A 32 -4.64 -4.70 3.91
N VAL A 33 -3.97 -3.56 4.05
CA VAL A 33 -2.49 -3.51 4.06
C VAL A 33 -1.94 -4.36 5.19
N VAL A 34 -2.46 -4.22 6.41
CA VAL A 34 -2.00 -5.03 7.56
C VAL A 34 -2.21 -6.52 7.30
N VAL A 35 -3.39 -6.93 6.81
CA VAL A 35 -3.67 -8.32 6.44
C VAL A 35 -2.69 -8.82 5.39
N SER A 36 -2.46 -8.06 4.32
CA SER A 36 -1.52 -8.41 3.25
C SER A 36 -0.09 -8.59 3.78
N GLN A 37 0.35 -7.71 4.71
CA GLN A 37 1.70 -7.78 5.29
C GLN A 37 1.87 -8.96 6.26
N LEU A 38 0.87 -9.24 7.08
CA LEU A 38 0.87 -10.43 7.95
C LEU A 38 0.94 -11.72 7.12
N THR A 39 0.14 -11.81 6.06
CA THR A 39 0.18 -12.95 5.14
C THR A 39 1.55 -13.09 4.47
N PHE A 40 2.14 -11.98 4.03
CA PHE A 40 3.49 -11.98 3.44
C PHE A 40 4.55 -12.46 4.43
N ALA A 41 4.45 -12.09 5.70
CA ALA A 41 5.39 -12.50 6.74
C ALA A 41 5.30 -14.00 7.08
N LEU A 42 4.14 -14.64 6.85
CA LEU A 42 3.93 -16.06 7.07
C LEU A 42 4.46 -16.94 5.91
N ASN A 43 4.52 -16.41 4.70
CA ASN A 43 4.90 -17.18 3.51
C ASN A 43 6.24 -17.92 3.66
N PRO A 44 7.36 -17.29 4.10
CA PRO A 44 8.65 -17.97 4.22
C PRO A 44 8.63 -19.14 5.21
N SER A 45 7.83 -19.01 6.29
CA SER A 45 7.69 -20.08 7.27
C SER A 45 6.97 -21.30 6.69
N VAL A 46 5.93 -21.08 5.89
CA VAL A 46 5.19 -22.18 5.24
C VAL A 46 5.98 -22.78 4.08
N GLU A 47 6.71 -21.97 3.31
CA GLU A 47 7.64 -22.43 2.27
C GLU A 47 8.77 -23.29 2.86
N GLY A 48 9.27 -22.91 4.04
CA GLY A 48 10.27 -23.67 4.77
C GLY A 48 9.79 -25.10 5.15
N LEU A 49 8.49 -25.29 5.41
CA LEU A 49 7.94 -26.61 5.69
C LEU A 49 8.03 -27.57 4.49
N ILE A 50 7.90 -27.05 3.27
CA ILE A 50 8.08 -27.88 2.05
C ILE A 50 9.54 -28.33 1.96
N THR A 51 10.47 -27.40 2.19
CA THR A 51 11.91 -27.69 2.10
C THR A 51 12.33 -28.68 3.18
N SER A 52 11.86 -28.55 4.43
CA SER A 52 12.17 -29.48 5.50
C SER A 52 11.59 -30.87 5.21
N GLN A 53 10.32 -30.96 4.78
CA GLN A 53 9.71 -32.24 4.45
C GLN A 53 10.45 -32.95 3.32
N LEU A 54 10.83 -32.23 2.27
CA LEU A 54 11.56 -32.80 1.15
C LEU A 54 12.98 -33.24 1.56
N SER A 55 13.61 -32.48 2.47
CA SER A 55 14.92 -32.84 3.02
C SER A 55 14.84 -34.12 3.87
N ASP A 56 13.83 -34.24 4.73
CA ASP A 56 13.61 -35.40 5.57
C ASP A 56 13.33 -36.66 4.73
N ASP A 57 12.43 -36.54 3.74
CA ASP A 57 12.15 -37.64 2.80
C ASP A 57 13.39 -38.06 2.03
N ALA A 58 14.24 -37.11 1.59
CA ALA A 58 15.49 -37.41 0.87
C ALA A 58 16.52 -38.11 1.77
N VAL A 59 16.65 -37.70 3.01
CA VAL A 59 17.56 -38.34 4.00
C VAL A 59 17.12 -39.78 4.27
N ASP A 60 15.82 -40.04 4.43
CA ASP A 60 15.29 -41.40 4.66
C ASP A 60 15.55 -42.33 3.46
N ILE A 61 15.40 -41.80 2.25
CA ILE A 61 15.71 -42.55 1.01
C ILE A 61 17.21 -42.87 0.94
N ILE A 62 18.09 -41.91 1.21
CA ILE A 62 19.55 -42.09 1.17
C ILE A 62 20.02 -43.10 2.23
N ASN A 63 19.42 -43.08 3.42
CA ASN A 63 19.74 -43.99 4.51
C ASN A 63 19.16 -45.41 4.31
N GLY A 64 18.42 -45.65 3.22
CA GLY A 64 17.87 -46.95 2.91
C GLY A 64 16.76 -47.41 3.86
N VAL A 65 16.02 -46.48 4.46
CA VAL A 65 14.88 -46.81 5.34
C VAL A 65 13.83 -47.58 4.55
N SER A 66 13.44 -48.75 5.05
CA SER A 66 12.46 -49.59 4.37
C SER A 66 11.11 -48.87 4.21
N GLY A 67 10.68 -48.67 2.95
CA GLY A 67 9.42 -47.96 2.65
C GLY A 67 9.58 -46.46 2.51
N ALA A 68 10.82 -45.90 2.53
CA ALA A 68 11.05 -44.49 2.30
C ALA A 68 10.56 -44.07 0.91
N HIS A 69 9.73 -43.04 0.86
CA HIS A 69 9.19 -42.43 -0.36
C HIS A 69 8.85 -40.94 -0.10
N VAL A 70 8.72 -40.19 -1.18
CA VAL A 70 8.34 -38.79 -1.08
C VAL A 70 6.88 -38.70 -0.70
N HIS A 71 6.58 -37.96 0.38
CA HIS A 71 5.22 -37.78 0.89
C HIS A 71 4.49 -36.65 0.12
N PHE A 72 4.10 -36.94 -1.11
CA PHE A 72 3.42 -35.97 -1.99
C PHE A 72 2.10 -35.44 -1.43
N ASP A 73 1.39 -36.20 -0.60
CA ASP A 73 0.16 -35.79 0.05
C ASP A 73 0.39 -34.67 1.06
N ILE A 74 1.49 -34.72 1.82
CA ILE A 74 1.89 -33.66 2.77
C ILE A 74 2.29 -32.41 1.99
N ILE A 75 3.14 -32.56 0.98
CA ILE A 75 3.60 -31.46 0.13
C ILE A 75 2.40 -30.78 -0.55
N LEU A 76 1.46 -31.55 -1.09
CA LEU A 76 0.25 -31.01 -1.72
C LEU A 76 -0.59 -30.19 -0.75
N ARG A 77 -0.77 -30.66 0.51
CA ARG A 77 -1.49 -29.88 1.52
C ARG A 77 -0.81 -28.56 1.82
N ILE A 78 0.51 -28.54 1.98
CA ILE A 78 1.27 -27.32 2.22
C ILE A 78 1.15 -26.38 1.02
N MET A 79 1.23 -26.87 -0.21
CA MET A 79 1.03 -26.09 -1.43
C MET A 79 -0.37 -25.48 -1.52
N LEU A 80 -1.42 -26.19 -1.11
CA LEU A 80 -2.78 -25.65 -1.07
C LEU A 80 -2.92 -24.53 -0.01
N VAL A 81 -2.26 -24.67 1.13
CA VAL A 81 -2.20 -23.60 2.15
C VAL A 81 -1.48 -22.37 1.60
N LEU A 82 -0.32 -22.57 0.94
CA LEU A 82 0.40 -21.47 0.29
C LEU A 82 -0.44 -20.78 -0.76
N LEU A 83 -1.13 -21.54 -1.61
CA LEU A 83 -2.03 -20.99 -2.62
C LEU A 83 -3.12 -20.10 -1.96
N GLY A 84 -3.71 -20.58 -0.86
CA GLY A 84 -4.69 -19.82 -0.09
C GLY A 84 -4.11 -18.51 0.47
N LEU A 85 -2.89 -18.54 1.02
CA LEU A 85 -2.19 -17.36 1.51
C LEU A 85 -1.89 -16.35 0.39
N TYR A 86 -1.42 -16.83 -0.78
CA TYR A 86 -1.17 -15.96 -1.92
C TYR A 86 -2.45 -15.32 -2.48
N LEU A 87 -3.55 -16.08 -2.54
CA LEU A 87 -4.85 -15.55 -2.94
C LEU A 87 -5.33 -14.48 -1.95
N LEU A 88 -5.24 -14.75 -0.65
CA LEU A 88 -5.63 -13.80 0.40
C LEU A 88 -4.81 -12.50 0.30
N LYS A 89 -3.49 -12.62 0.13
CA LYS A 89 -2.60 -11.47 -0.08
C LYS A 89 -3.01 -10.66 -1.31
N THR A 90 -3.22 -11.32 -2.44
CA THR A 90 -3.55 -10.67 -3.71
C THR A 90 -4.89 -9.94 -3.62
N VAL A 91 -5.92 -10.59 -3.07
CA VAL A 91 -7.24 -9.98 -2.86
C VAL A 91 -7.14 -8.77 -1.94
N SER A 92 -6.39 -8.90 -0.82
CA SER A 92 -6.18 -7.78 0.11
C SER A 92 -5.46 -6.59 -0.56
N GLN A 93 -4.47 -6.85 -1.42
CA GLN A 93 -3.79 -5.81 -2.19
C GLN A 93 -4.70 -5.14 -3.21
N LEU A 94 -5.55 -5.89 -3.91
CA LEU A 94 -6.53 -5.34 -4.84
C LEU A 94 -7.53 -4.42 -4.13
N ILE A 95 -8.10 -4.88 -3.00
CA ILE A 95 -9.01 -4.05 -2.20
C ILE A 95 -8.32 -2.77 -1.72
N THR A 96 -7.08 -2.88 -1.26
CA THR A 96 -6.27 -1.71 -0.86
C THR A 96 -6.13 -0.72 -2.00
N ALA A 97 -5.73 -1.20 -3.19
CA ALA A 97 -5.51 -0.34 -4.36
C ALA A 97 -6.80 0.39 -4.78
N PHE A 98 -7.92 -0.33 -4.84
CA PHE A 98 -9.22 0.28 -5.20
C PHE A 98 -9.68 1.29 -4.15
N CYS A 99 -9.68 0.94 -2.87
CA CYS A 99 -10.14 1.82 -1.80
C CYS A 99 -9.29 3.09 -1.70
N LEU A 100 -7.98 2.96 -1.87
CA LEU A 100 -7.04 4.05 -1.77
C LEU A 100 -7.14 5.00 -2.97
N THR A 101 -7.18 4.44 -4.19
CA THR A 101 -7.35 5.22 -5.42
C THR A 101 -8.66 6.00 -5.38
N ASP A 102 -9.75 5.36 -5.00
CA ASP A 102 -11.06 5.99 -4.93
C ASP A 102 -11.12 7.09 -3.86
N ALA A 103 -10.50 6.88 -2.68
CA ALA A 103 -10.38 7.90 -1.65
C ALA A 103 -9.57 9.12 -2.10
N ILE A 104 -8.48 8.92 -2.84
CA ILE A 104 -7.65 10.01 -3.39
C ILE A 104 -8.44 10.77 -4.46
N GLN A 105 -8.99 10.05 -5.43
CA GLN A 105 -9.73 10.66 -6.55
C GLN A 105 -10.94 11.46 -6.04
N GLY A 106 -11.70 10.91 -5.10
CA GLY A 106 -12.81 11.62 -4.48
C GLY A 106 -12.34 12.88 -3.73
N THR A 107 -11.25 12.79 -2.96
CA THR A 107 -10.67 13.95 -2.26
C THR A 107 -10.22 15.03 -3.25
N MET A 108 -9.58 14.65 -4.36
CA MET A 108 -9.13 15.61 -5.38
C MET A 108 -10.29 16.23 -6.15
N HIS A 109 -11.34 15.46 -6.42
CA HIS A 109 -12.57 15.96 -7.03
C HIS A 109 -13.22 17.04 -6.13
N ASP A 110 -13.39 16.76 -4.84
CA ASP A 110 -13.98 17.70 -3.90
C ASP A 110 -13.11 18.96 -3.75
N LEU A 111 -11.79 18.82 -3.74
CA LEU A 111 -10.86 19.93 -3.70
C LEU A 111 -10.96 20.81 -4.96
N ARG A 112 -11.02 20.19 -6.16
CA ARG A 112 -11.20 20.92 -7.42
C ARG A 112 -12.51 21.71 -7.42
N ASN A 113 -13.60 21.10 -6.99
CA ASN A 113 -14.90 21.74 -6.90
C ASN A 113 -14.88 22.92 -5.94
N ALA A 114 -14.27 22.78 -4.76
CA ALA A 114 -14.14 23.85 -3.79
C ALA A 114 -13.29 25.03 -4.32
N LEU A 115 -12.19 24.74 -5.03
CA LEU A 115 -11.35 25.75 -5.66
C LEU A 115 -12.08 26.48 -6.79
N GLN A 116 -12.79 25.74 -7.64
CA GLN A 116 -13.57 26.30 -8.73
C GLN A 116 -14.67 27.24 -8.21
N GLN A 117 -15.41 26.82 -7.19
CA GLN A 117 -16.41 27.67 -6.53
C GLN A 117 -15.78 28.92 -5.92
N LYS A 118 -14.58 28.82 -5.37
CA LYS A 118 -13.88 29.98 -4.81
C LYS A 118 -13.43 30.94 -5.89
N ILE A 119 -12.91 30.46 -7.02
CA ILE A 119 -12.52 31.27 -8.18
C ILE A 119 -13.72 32.04 -8.72
N GLN A 120 -14.88 31.39 -8.87
CA GLN A 120 -16.13 32.03 -9.36
C GLN A 120 -16.64 33.15 -8.44
N ARG A 121 -16.26 33.17 -7.17
CA ARG A 121 -16.63 34.19 -6.19
C ARG A 121 -15.63 35.34 -6.10
N LEU A 122 -14.52 35.30 -6.82
CA LEU A 122 -13.55 36.39 -6.83
C LEU A 122 -14.12 37.59 -7.59
N PRO A 123 -13.87 38.83 -7.09
CA PRO A 123 -14.30 40.03 -7.78
C PRO A 123 -13.54 40.17 -9.13
N VAL A 124 -14.22 40.75 -10.12
CA VAL A 124 -13.65 40.94 -11.48
C VAL A 124 -12.31 41.68 -11.42
N ARG A 125 -12.18 42.67 -10.53
CA ARG A 125 -10.96 43.45 -10.29
C ARG A 125 -9.73 42.58 -9.97
N TYR A 126 -9.92 41.38 -9.39
CA TYR A 126 -8.82 40.44 -9.14
C TYR A 126 -8.20 39.96 -10.42
N PHE A 127 -8.99 39.79 -11.48
CA PHE A 127 -8.54 39.30 -12.78
C PHE A 127 -7.93 40.37 -13.66
N ASP A 128 -8.05 41.65 -13.28
CA ASP A 128 -7.32 42.74 -13.94
C ASP A 128 -5.81 42.63 -13.68
N ASP A 129 -5.42 42.21 -12.48
CA ASP A 129 -4.02 42.02 -12.08
C ASP A 129 -3.54 40.59 -12.30
N HIS A 130 -4.47 39.62 -12.39
CA HIS A 130 -4.17 38.18 -12.50
C HIS A 130 -5.00 37.57 -13.63
N PRO A 131 -4.43 37.37 -14.83
CA PRO A 131 -5.17 36.77 -15.95
C PRO A 131 -5.86 35.47 -15.56
N PHE A 132 -7.15 35.33 -15.88
CA PHE A 132 -7.97 34.19 -15.52
C PHE A 132 -7.34 32.85 -15.95
N GLY A 133 -6.73 32.83 -17.14
CA GLY A 133 -6.05 31.65 -17.65
C GLY A 133 -4.88 31.19 -16.77
N ASP A 134 -4.09 32.12 -16.26
CA ASP A 134 -2.94 31.82 -15.38
C ASP A 134 -3.41 31.27 -14.02
N VAL A 135 -4.46 31.88 -13.46
CA VAL A 135 -5.05 31.40 -12.19
C VAL A 135 -5.60 30.01 -12.35
N LEU A 136 -6.35 29.75 -13.42
CA LEU A 136 -6.96 28.45 -13.69
C LEU A 136 -5.89 27.37 -13.95
N SER A 137 -4.87 27.71 -14.76
CA SER A 137 -3.76 26.80 -15.08
C SER A 137 -2.98 26.41 -13.82
N ARG A 138 -2.65 27.36 -12.94
CA ARG A 138 -1.97 27.09 -11.67
C ARG A 138 -2.79 26.19 -10.78
N VAL A 139 -4.07 26.50 -10.58
CA VAL A 139 -4.96 25.69 -9.72
C VAL A 139 -5.05 24.25 -10.24
N THR A 140 -5.20 24.09 -11.56
CA THR A 140 -5.29 22.75 -12.17
C THR A 140 -3.97 21.98 -12.00
N ASN A 141 -2.85 22.60 -12.33
CA ASN A 141 -1.54 21.98 -12.23
C ASN A 141 -1.15 21.64 -10.79
N ASP A 142 -1.45 22.52 -9.83
CA ASP A 142 -1.14 22.31 -8.41
C ASP A 142 -1.97 21.16 -7.82
N VAL A 143 -3.26 21.05 -8.20
CA VAL A 143 -4.12 19.92 -7.78
C VAL A 143 -3.67 18.61 -8.39
N ASP A 144 -3.26 18.61 -9.65
CA ASP A 144 -2.73 17.42 -10.33
C ASP A 144 -1.39 16.99 -9.73
N ALA A 145 -0.50 17.93 -9.44
CA ALA A 145 0.76 17.66 -8.75
C ALA A 145 0.52 17.07 -7.34
N LEU A 146 -0.46 17.61 -6.61
CA LEU A 146 -0.84 17.10 -5.30
C LEU A 146 -1.42 15.68 -5.39
N SER A 147 -2.30 15.42 -6.37
CA SER A 147 -2.87 14.10 -6.63
C SER A 147 -1.76 13.06 -6.89
N ASN A 148 -0.82 13.40 -7.78
CA ASN A 148 0.30 12.53 -8.12
C ASN A 148 1.22 12.29 -6.91
N ALA A 149 1.52 13.32 -6.13
CA ALA A 149 2.32 13.20 -4.91
C ALA A 149 1.67 12.30 -3.87
N LEU A 150 0.35 12.42 -3.67
CA LEU A 150 -0.40 11.56 -2.76
C LEU A 150 -0.40 10.11 -3.24
N GLN A 151 -0.68 9.85 -4.52
CA GLN A 151 -0.66 8.50 -5.08
C GLN A 151 0.73 7.86 -4.93
N GLN A 152 1.80 8.57 -5.29
CA GLN A 152 3.17 8.07 -5.14
C GLN A 152 3.55 7.79 -3.69
N THR A 153 3.18 8.70 -2.77
CA THR A 153 3.49 8.53 -1.34
C THR A 153 2.79 7.29 -0.79
N LEU A 154 1.51 7.09 -1.12
CA LEU A 154 0.73 5.95 -0.67
C LEU A 154 1.24 4.63 -1.26
N THR A 155 1.59 4.61 -2.55
CA THR A 155 2.21 3.44 -3.19
C THR A 155 3.54 3.09 -2.50
N ARG A 156 4.35 4.09 -2.15
CA ARG A 156 5.61 3.87 -1.43
C ARG A 156 5.39 3.35 -0.01
N VAL A 157 4.42 3.88 0.73
CA VAL A 157 4.08 3.42 2.09
C VAL A 157 3.64 1.95 2.06
N VAL A 158 2.76 1.58 1.12
CA VAL A 158 2.32 0.19 0.94
C VAL A 158 3.49 -0.72 0.56
N GLY A 159 4.43 -0.25 -0.26
CA GLY A 159 5.60 -1.02 -0.71
C GLY A 159 6.77 -1.07 0.30
N ALA A 160 6.90 -0.09 1.20
CA ALA A 160 8.05 0.01 2.10
C ALA A 160 7.98 -0.95 3.31
N VAL A 161 6.78 -1.37 3.71
CA VAL A 161 6.59 -2.25 4.87
C VAL A 161 7.27 -3.62 4.70
N PRO A 162 7.23 -4.29 3.53
CA PRO A 162 7.92 -5.57 3.33
C PRO A 162 9.44 -5.46 3.44
N VAL A 163 10.03 -4.38 2.92
CA VAL A 163 11.48 -4.18 2.88
C VAL A 163 12.06 -4.03 4.30
N SER A 164 11.37 -3.34 5.18
CA SER A 164 11.79 -3.18 6.58
C SER A 164 11.80 -4.52 7.33
N TYR A 165 10.87 -5.43 7.01
CA TYR A 165 10.77 -6.73 7.67
C TYR A 165 11.90 -7.69 7.24
N THR A 166 12.26 -7.72 5.97
CA THR A 166 13.36 -8.56 5.47
C THR A 166 14.70 -8.14 6.06
N HIS A 167 14.92 -6.84 6.27
CA HIS A 167 16.13 -6.35 6.92
C HIS A 167 16.21 -6.66 8.44
N LEU A 168 15.07 -6.80 9.11
CA LEU A 168 15.04 -7.14 10.55
C LEU A 168 15.25 -8.65 10.80
N THR A 169 14.86 -9.51 9.85
CA THR A 169 14.95 -10.98 10.00
C THR A 169 16.27 -11.57 9.50
N LEU A 170 17.00 -10.87 8.63
CA LEU A 170 18.31 -11.32 8.12
C LEU A 170 19.42 -11.52 9.18
N PRO A 171 19.48 -10.78 10.30
CA PRO A 171 20.51 -11.05 11.31
C PRO A 171 20.31 -12.33 12.11
N THR A 172 19.10 -12.87 12.17
CA THR A 172 18.80 -14.08 12.98
C THR A 172 19.17 -15.40 12.29
N ILE A 173 19.43 -15.40 10.98
CA ILE A 173 19.79 -16.62 10.21
C ILE A 173 21.33 -16.85 10.24
N ARG A 174 22.12 -15.95 10.79
CA ARG A 174 23.59 -16.03 10.77
C ARG A 174 24.21 -16.68 12.02
N LEU A 175 23.42 -17.30 12.88
CA LEU A 175 23.87 -17.93 14.12
C LEU A 175 23.32 -19.37 14.28
N VAL A 176 23.43 -20.18 13.22
CA VAL A 176 23.39 -21.65 13.34
C VAL A 176 24.45 -22.21 12.43
#